data_88634b87a6ada836dcdabc735ebe1620
#
_entry.id   88634b87a6ada836dcdabc735ebe1620
#
_cell.length_a   1.000
_cell.length_b   1.000
_cell.length_c   1.000
_cell.angle_alpha   90.00
_cell.angle_beta   90.00
_cell.angle_gamma   90.00
#
_symmetry.space_group_name_H-M   'P 1'
#
loop_
_entity.id
_entity.type
_entity.pdbx_description
1 polymer ?
#
loop_
_entity_poly.entity_id
_entity_poly.type
_entity_poly.pdbx_seq_one_letter_code
_entity_poly.pdbx_strand_id
1 'polypeptide(L)'
;PKLLQQAGYQTAVVGKWHLTSDPTGFDYWNILIGQGDYYNPYFIDNGEKKQIEGYATNITTDLALDWLDNKRDKNKPFCLLLHHKAPHRTWMPDTCDLDLYEDVVYPVPETFYDKYEGRIAASEQEMNIIKDMDLVYDLKMADKENEIHTTTGLEENGRNLYNRMTPAQKAAWDKHYDPIIKKFKEQKLTGKALAEWKYQQYMHDYMRVIHSVDRNVGRVLDYMEKSGLLENTIIVYTSDQGFYMGEHGWFDKRFMYEESFRTPMLVRFPGGVKGDI
;
A
#
# COMPACT_ATOMS: atom_id res chain seq x y z
N PRO A 1 -13.76 4.07 19.00
CA PRO A 1 -14.82 3.06 18.83
C PRO A 1 -15.73 2.95 20.07
N LYS A 2 -15.17 2.83 21.30
CA LYS A 2 -15.96 2.63 22.54
C LYS A 2 -17.07 3.67 22.77
N LEU A 3 -16.83 4.95 22.46
CA LEU A 3 -17.85 6.00 22.55
C LEU A 3 -18.98 5.80 21.53
N LEU A 4 -18.64 5.33 20.33
CA LEU A 4 -19.65 5.00 19.32
C LEU A 4 -20.50 3.80 19.73
N GLN A 5 -19.91 2.76 20.33
CA GLN A 5 -20.66 1.63 20.90
C GLN A 5 -21.65 2.10 21.99
N GLN A 6 -21.20 3.00 22.88
CA GLN A 6 -22.09 3.59 23.90
C GLN A 6 -23.25 4.39 23.29
N ALA A 7 -23.04 4.98 22.11
CA ALA A 7 -24.07 5.66 21.34
C ALA A 7 -24.95 4.72 20.48
N GLY A 8 -24.78 3.41 20.61
CA GLY A 8 -25.58 2.41 19.89
C GLY A 8 -25.07 2.02 18.51
N TYR A 9 -23.89 2.49 18.12
CA TYR A 9 -23.27 2.08 16.86
C TYR A 9 -22.68 0.68 16.96
N GLN A 10 -22.75 -0.06 15.87
CA GLN A 10 -21.97 -1.26 15.66
C GLN A 10 -20.61 -0.86 15.03
N THR A 11 -19.52 -1.37 15.58
CA THR A 11 -18.16 -0.94 15.20
C THR A 11 -17.37 -2.09 14.60
N ALA A 12 -16.67 -1.82 13.50
CA ALA A 12 -15.79 -2.79 12.87
C ALA A 12 -14.47 -2.18 12.43
N VAL A 13 -13.40 -2.99 12.41
CA VAL A 13 -12.12 -2.67 11.75
C VAL A 13 -11.68 -3.85 10.88
N VAL A 14 -11.33 -3.55 9.64
CA VAL A 14 -10.87 -4.53 8.65
C VAL A 14 -9.59 -4.04 7.98
N GLY A 15 -8.58 -4.89 7.93
CA GLY A 15 -7.31 -4.61 7.26
C GLY A 15 -6.13 -4.35 8.19
N LYS A 16 -5.25 -3.40 7.85
CA LYS A 16 -4.03 -3.17 8.62
C LYS A 16 -4.31 -2.58 10.00
N TRP A 17 -3.78 -3.23 11.03
CA TRP A 17 -3.86 -2.76 12.41
C TRP A 17 -2.50 -2.38 13.00
N HIS A 18 -1.56 -3.29 13.03
CA HIS A 18 -0.15 -3.14 13.42
C HIS A 18 0.10 -2.42 14.77
N LEU A 19 -0.77 -2.62 15.75
CA LEU A 19 -0.66 -2.02 17.08
C LEU A 19 -0.25 -3.01 18.18
N THR A 20 0.33 -4.16 17.86
CA THR A 20 0.79 -5.23 18.78
C THR A 20 -0.30 -5.87 19.66
N SER A 21 -1.33 -5.14 20.05
CA SER A 21 -2.47 -5.67 20.81
C SER A 21 -3.68 -5.88 19.90
N ASP A 22 -4.57 -6.76 20.31
CA ASP A 22 -5.85 -6.96 19.63
C ASP A 22 -6.72 -5.69 19.67
N PRO A 23 -7.54 -5.45 18.64
CA PRO A 23 -8.47 -4.33 18.62
C PRO A 23 -9.45 -4.37 19.79
N THR A 24 -9.63 -3.24 20.46
CA THR A 24 -10.60 -3.10 21.56
C THR A 24 -11.66 -2.04 21.25
N GLY A 25 -12.91 -2.31 21.64
CA GLY A 25 -14.04 -1.42 21.34
C GLY A 25 -14.58 -1.58 19.93
N PHE A 26 -14.32 -2.74 19.30
CA PHE A 26 -14.92 -3.16 18.05
C PHE A 26 -15.76 -4.42 18.29
N ASP A 27 -16.93 -4.47 17.68
CA ASP A 27 -17.81 -5.65 17.70
C ASP A 27 -17.32 -6.71 16.71
N TYR A 28 -16.62 -6.27 15.65
CA TYR A 28 -16.01 -7.11 14.65
C TYR A 28 -14.63 -6.58 14.26
N TRP A 29 -13.67 -7.46 14.12
CA TRP A 29 -12.38 -7.11 13.55
C TRP A 29 -11.75 -8.27 12.77
N ASN A 30 -11.17 -7.93 11.64
CA ASN A 30 -10.43 -8.87 10.78
C ASN A 30 -9.19 -8.16 10.26
N ILE A 31 -8.04 -8.42 10.89
CA ILE A 31 -6.85 -7.60 10.75
C ILE A 31 -5.67 -8.38 10.20
N LEU A 32 -4.84 -7.70 9.41
CA LEU A 32 -3.56 -8.21 8.92
C LEU A 32 -2.58 -8.40 10.08
N ILE A 33 -1.78 -9.47 10.02
CA ILE A 33 -0.72 -9.73 11.00
C ILE A 33 0.48 -8.85 10.70
N GLY A 34 0.95 -8.08 11.69
CA GLY A 34 2.09 -7.20 11.57
C GLY A 34 1.90 -6.16 10.45
N GLN A 35 2.88 -6.00 9.57
CA GLN A 35 2.78 -5.11 8.41
C GLN A 35 1.85 -5.66 7.31
N GLY A 36 1.49 -6.93 7.38
CA GLY A 36 0.77 -7.64 6.33
C GLY A 36 1.63 -7.93 5.10
N ASP A 37 1.23 -8.93 4.34
CA ASP A 37 1.80 -9.26 3.04
C ASP A 37 0.87 -8.83 1.93
N TYR A 38 1.40 -8.50 0.75
CA TYR A 38 0.58 -8.14 -0.41
C TYR A 38 -0.13 -9.35 -1.02
N TYR A 39 0.55 -10.50 -1.02
CA TYR A 39 0.01 -11.76 -1.56
C TYR A 39 -0.21 -12.80 -0.47
N ASN A 40 -1.35 -13.46 -0.53
CA ASN A 40 -1.72 -14.58 0.33
C ASN A 40 -1.52 -14.27 1.82
N PRO A 41 -1.99 -13.11 2.31
CA PRO A 41 -1.74 -12.64 3.66
C PRO A 41 -2.40 -13.51 4.72
N TYR A 42 -1.85 -13.46 5.93
CA TYR A 42 -2.53 -13.93 7.12
C TYR A 42 -3.37 -12.81 7.73
N PHE A 43 -4.59 -13.17 8.11
CA PHE A 43 -5.48 -12.33 8.90
C PHE A 43 -5.76 -12.96 10.26
N ILE A 44 -6.19 -12.13 11.22
CA ILE A 44 -6.81 -12.57 12.47
C ILE A 44 -8.27 -12.09 12.44
N ASP A 45 -9.19 -13.05 12.33
CA ASP A 45 -10.65 -12.81 12.33
C ASP A 45 -11.18 -13.03 13.74
N ASN A 46 -11.44 -11.95 14.47
CA ASN A 46 -11.90 -11.99 15.87
C ASN A 46 -11.10 -12.99 16.75
N GLY A 47 -9.78 -13.03 16.59
CA GLY A 47 -8.87 -13.91 17.33
C GLY A 47 -8.46 -15.20 16.63
N GLU A 48 -9.11 -15.58 15.52
CA GLU A 48 -8.75 -16.76 14.75
C GLU A 48 -7.81 -16.42 13.58
N LYS A 49 -6.64 -17.04 13.55
CA LYS A 49 -5.66 -16.85 12.48
C LYS A 49 -6.05 -17.63 11.23
N LYS A 50 -6.14 -16.94 10.08
CA LYS A 50 -6.45 -17.53 8.77
C LYS A 50 -5.52 -16.97 7.70
N GLN A 51 -5.03 -17.84 6.80
CA GLN A 51 -4.40 -17.41 5.57
C GLN A 51 -5.47 -17.33 4.48
N ILE A 52 -5.47 -16.24 3.71
CA ILE A 52 -6.42 -16.05 2.60
C ILE A 52 -5.59 -15.89 1.32
N GLU A 53 -5.87 -16.75 0.34
CA GLU A 53 -5.22 -16.65 -0.97
C GLU A 53 -5.75 -15.45 -1.74
N GLY A 54 -4.84 -14.68 -2.37
CA GLY A 54 -5.17 -13.54 -3.20
C GLY A 54 -4.34 -12.31 -2.88
N TYR A 55 -4.79 -11.17 -3.37
CA TYR A 55 -4.14 -9.88 -3.20
C TYR A 55 -4.75 -9.10 -2.02
N ALA A 56 -3.92 -8.62 -1.11
CA ALA A 56 -4.34 -8.06 0.19
C ALA A 56 -5.37 -6.93 0.09
N THR A 57 -5.21 -6.02 -0.89
CA THR A 57 -6.15 -4.89 -1.08
C THR A 57 -7.55 -5.39 -1.46
N ASN A 58 -7.63 -6.37 -2.37
CA ASN A 58 -8.89 -6.99 -2.78
C ASN A 58 -9.54 -7.74 -1.60
N ILE A 59 -8.77 -8.59 -0.92
CA ILE A 59 -9.23 -9.37 0.24
C ILE A 59 -9.77 -8.45 1.34
N THR A 60 -9.04 -7.38 1.68
CA THR A 60 -9.47 -6.43 2.72
C THR A 60 -10.80 -5.78 2.35
N THR A 61 -10.99 -5.44 1.08
CA THR A 61 -12.27 -4.90 0.59
C THR A 61 -13.38 -5.95 0.61
N ASP A 62 -13.10 -7.18 0.18
CA ASP A 62 -14.08 -8.28 0.19
C ASP A 62 -14.59 -8.56 1.61
N LEU A 63 -13.68 -8.60 2.59
CA LEU A 63 -14.02 -8.78 4.01
C LEU A 63 -14.88 -7.62 4.56
N ALA A 64 -14.59 -6.38 4.15
CA ALA A 64 -15.36 -5.21 4.55
C ALA A 64 -16.77 -5.23 3.94
N LEU A 65 -16.88 -5.59 2.66
CA LEU A 65 -18.16 -5.72 1.95
C LEU A 65 -19.01 -6.87 2.53
N ASP A 66 -18.38 -8.01 2.83
CA ASP A 66 -19.04 -9.13 3.50
C ASP A 66 -19.57 -8.74 4.90
N TRP A 67 -18.81 -7.96 5.65
CA TRP A 67 -19.29 -7.44 6.92
C TRP A 67 -20.48 -6.50 6.75
N LEU A 68 -20.41 -5.57 5.81
CA LEU A 68 -21.50 -4.64 5.51
C LEU A 68 -22.79 -5.35 5.07
N ASP A 69 -22.66 -6.42 4.28
CA ASP A 69 -23.81 -7.12 3.70
C ASP A 69 -24.36 -8.23 4.59
N ASN A 70 -23.50 -9.02 5.20
CA ASN A 70 -23.90 -10.29 5.82
C ASN A 70 -23.72 -10.36 7.34
N LYS A 71 -22.84 -9.54 7.94
CA LYS A 71 -22.47 -9.72 9.36
C LYS A 71 -23.02 -8.66 10.30
N ARG A 72 -23.15 -7.40 9.84
CA ARG A 72 -23.66 -6.33 10.69
C ARG A 72 -25.17 -6.46 10.92
N ASP A 73 -25.66 -5.96 12.04
CA ASP A 73 -27.08 -5.72 12.27
C ASP A 73 -27.55 -4.51 11.42
N LYS A 74 -28.38 -4.77 10.41
CA LYS A 74 -28.86 -3.73 9.48
C LYS A 74 -29.78 -2.69 10.13
N ASN A 75 -30.26 -2.96 11.35
CA ASN A 75 -31.11 -2.03 12.12
C ASN A 75 -30.31 -1.07 13.00
N LYS A 76 -28.97 -1.22 13.06
CA LYS A 76 -28.09 -0.35 13.84
C LYS A 76 -27.26 0.55 12.95
N PRO A 77 -26.97 1.79 13.41
CA PRO A 77 -25.94 2.59 12.78
C PRO A 77 -24.57 1.90 12.93
N PHE A 78 -23.65 2.19 12.04
CA PHE A 78 -22.34 1.54 12.05
C PHE A 78 -21.17 2.53 11.89
N CYS A 79 -20.00 2.10 12.35
CA CYS A 79 -18.72 2.71 12.06
C CYS A 79 -17.77 1.60 11.57
N LEU A 80 -17.31 1.70 10.32
CA LEU A 80 -16.35 0.80 9.72
C LEU A 80 -15.03 1.53 9.47
N LEU A 81 -13.94 1.02 10.04
CA LEU A 81 -12.58 1.41 9.70
C LEU A 81 -12.04 0.39 8.68
N LEU A 82 -11.87 0.83 7.43
CA LEU A 82 -11.34 0.03 6.35
C LEU A 82 -9.89 0.48 6.06
N HIS A 83 -8.93 -0.33 6.49
CA HIS A 83 -7.51 0.03 6.47
C HIS A 83 -6.75 -0.82 5.45
N HIS A 84 -6.55 -0.32 4.25
CA HIS A 84 -5.69 -0.99 3.27
C HIS A 84 -4.21 -0.95 3.72
N LYS A 85 -3.47 -2.05 3.45
CA LYS A 85 -2.01 -2.08 3.62
C LYS A 85 -1.31 -1.17 2.60
N ALA A 86 -1.80 -1.19 1.38
CA ALA A 86 -1.28 -0.38 0.28
C ALA A 86 -1.47 1.12 0.54
N PRO A 87 -0.50 1.97 0.19
CA PRO A 87 0.73 1.71 -0.56
C PRO A 87 2.00 1.54 0.29
N HIS A 88 1.94 0.88 1.44
CA HIS A 88 3.15 0.66 2.26
C HIS A 88 4.23 -0.12 1.48
N ARG A 89 5.54 0.15 1.76
CA ARG A 89 6.67 -0.64 1.25
C ARG A 89 6.35 -2.16 1.39
N THR A 90 6.47 -3.00 0.36
CA THR A 90 7.35 -2.93 -0.82
C THR A 90 6.65 -2.66 -2.16
N TRP A 91 5.46 -2.12 -2.16
CA TRP A 91 4.72 -1.75 -3.39
C TRP A 91 4.62 -2.89 -4.40
N MET A 92 4.14 -4.03 -3.99
CA MET A 92 3.90 -5.16 -4.90
C MET A 92 2.55 -4.95 -5.60
N PRO A 93 2.52 -4.75 -6.93
CA PRO A 93 1.28 -4.57 -7.67
C PRO A 93 0.40 -5.82 -7.65
N ASP A 94 -0.90 -5.67 -7.85
CA ASP A 94 -1.79 -6.77 -8.18
C ASP A 94 -1.44 -7.34 -9.56
N THR A 95 -1.56 -8.65 -9.75
CA THR A 95 -1.23 -9.29 -11.03
C THR A 95 -2.05 -8.76 -12.22
N CYS A 96 -3.27 -8.26 -11.97
CA CYS A 96 -4.10 -7.65 -13.00
C CYS A 96 -3.69 -6.20 -13.35
N ASP A 97 -2.83 -5.57 -12.57
CA ASP A 97 -2.41 -4.18 -12.75
C ASP A 97 -0.95 -4.06 -13.26
N LEU A 98 -0.25 -5.19 -13.47
CA LEU A 98 1.18 -5.21 -13.84
C LEU A 98 1.49 -4.46 -15.14
N ASP A 99 0.60 -4.52 -16.12
CA ASP A 99 0.80 -3.90 -17.44
C ASP A 99 0.40 -2.40 -17.48
N LEU A 100 -0.08 -1.84 -16.34
CA LEU A 100 -0.48 -0.44 -16.30
C LEU A 100 0.76 0.49 -16.27
N TYR A 101 0.61 1.66 -16.88
CA TYR A 101 1.58 2.76 -16.86
C TYR A 101 2.95 2.46 -17.48
N GLU A 102 3.11 1.41 -18.29
CA GLU A 102 4.40 1.02 -18.88
C GLU A 102 5.05 2.13 -19.72
N ASP A 103 4.23 2.90 -20.45
CA ASP A 103 4.70 3.98 -21.32
C ASP A 103 4.83 5.34 -20.58
N VAL A 104 4.52 5.39 -19.29
CA VAL A 104 4.59 6.64 -18.52
C VAL A 104 6.01 6.89 -18.05
N VAL A 105 6.53 8.08 -18.36
CA VAL A 105 7.79 8.56 -17.80
C VAL A 105 7.48 9.60 -16.74
N TYR A 106 7.80 9.27 -15.50
CA TYR A 106 7.58 10.16 -14.37
C TYR A 106 8.66 11.26 -14.30
N PRO A 107 8.29 12.53 -14.17
CA PRO A 107 9.26 13.60 -14.01
C PRO A 107 10.07 13.40 -12.73
N VAL A 108 11.38 13.54 -12.82
CA VAL A 108 12.26 13.49 -11.64
C VAL A 108 12.06 14.80 -10.86
N PRO A 109 11.75 14.73 -9.54
CA PRO A 109 11.59 15.93 -8.72
C PRO A 109 12.83 16.84 -8.75
N GLU A 110 12.64 18.15 -8.68
CA GLU A 110 13.75 19.13 -8.67
C GLU A 110 14.73 18.87 -7.52
N THR A 111 14.24 18.41 -6.38
CA THR A 111 15.01 18.10 -5.18
C THR A 111 15.63 16.69 -5.18
N PHE A 112 15.46 15.89 -6.24
CA PHE A 112 15.91 14.50 -6.28
C PHE A 112 17.41 14.30 -6.00
N TYR A 113 18.23 15.25 -6.42
CA TYR A 113 19.69 15.26 -6.20
C TYR A 113 20.11 16.22 -5.08
N ASP A 114 19.26 16.36 -4.05
CA ASP A 114 19.53 17.20 -2.88
C ASP A 114 20.82 16.75 -2.17
N LYS A 115 21.69 17.71 -1.86
CA LYS A 115 22.96 17.47 -1.19
C LYS A 115 22.89 17.57 0.33
N TYR A 116 21.73 17.97 0.85
CA TYR A 116 21.45 18.17 2.29
C TYR A 116 22.41 19.16 2.99
N GLU A 117 22.98 20.12 2.25
CA GLU A 117 23.94 21.07 2.80
C GLU A 117 23.38 21.81 4.03
N GLY A 118 24.11 21.74 5.15
CA GLY A 118 23.69 22.31 6.43
C GLY A 118 22.58 21.53 7.17
N ARG A 119 22.14 20.38 6.66
CA ARG A 119 21.04 19.60 7.23
C ARG A 119 21.50 18.18 7.61
N ILE A 120 22.28 18.07 8.68
CA ILE A 120 22.90 16.81 9.14
C ILE A 120 21.85 15.72 9.33
N ALA A 121 20.73 16.01 10.03
CA ALA A 121 19.69 15.02 10.27
C ALA A 121 19.06 14.48 8.97
N ALA A 122 18.95 15.29 7.93
CA ALA A 122 18.47 14.88 6.63
C ALA A 122 19.48 13.99 5.89
N SER A 123 20.77 14.31 5.99
CA SER A 123 21.85 13.53 5.33
C SER A 123 22.03 12.12 5.91
N GLU A 124 21.60 11.90 7.17
CA GLU A 124 21.71 10.62 7.89
C GLU A 124 20.48 9.70 7.69
N GLN A 125 19.49 10.13 6.89
CA GLN A 125 18.31 9.30 6.66
C GLN A 125 18.61 8.10 5.77
N GLU A 126 18.17 6.91 6.20
CA GLU A 126 18.30 5.63 5.48
C GLU A 126 17.07 5.36 4.59
N MET A 127 16.75 6.30 3.71
CA MET A 127 15.63 6.19 2.77
C MET A 127 15.96 6.83 1.40
N ASN A 128 17.23 6.83 1.05
CA ASN A 128 17.66 7.39 -0.22
C ASN A 128 17.49 6.37 -1.35
N ILE A 129 16.86 6.77 -2.45
CA ILE A 129 16.59 5.90 -3.62
C ILE A 129 17.90 5.34 -4.19
N ILE A 130 18.97 6.12 -4.19
CA ILE A 130 20.25 5.69 -4.75
C ILE A 130 20.93 4.64 -3.86
N LYS A 131 20.98 4.91 -2.54
CA LYS A 131 21.77 4.12 -1.59
C LYS A 131 20.96 3.00 -0.93
N ASP A 132 19.72 3.31 -0.49
CA ASP A 132 18.99 2.50 0.47
C ASP A 132 17.82 1.73 -0.15
N MET A 133 17.40 2.10 -1.39
CA MET A 133 16.37 1.35 -2.11
C MET A 133 16.95 0.06 -2.67
N ASP A 134 16.46 -1.06 -2.18
CA ASP A 134 16.93 -2.39 -2.52
C ASP A 134 16.43 -2.85 -3.89
N LEU A 135 17.32 -3.40 -4.71
CA LEU A 135 16.97 -3.89 -6.04
C LEU A 135 16.02 -5.10 -5.99
N VAL A 136 16.22 -6.01 -5.03
CA VAL A 136 15.44 -7.25 -4.94
C VAL A 136 14.16 -7.04 -4.12
N TYR A 137 14.28 -6.44 -2.94
CA TYR A 137 13.14 -6.24 -2.02
C TYR A 137 12.18 -5.16 -2.52
N ASP A 138 12.71 -3.99 -2.90
CA ASP A 138 11.87 -2.85 -3.30
C ASP A 138 11.53 -2.86 -4.79
N LEU A 139 12.49 -3.21 -5.65
CA LEU A 139 12.37 -3.08 -7.11
C LEU A 139 12.14 -4.41 -7.84
N LYS A 140 11.98 -5.53 -7.10
CA LYS A 140 11.61 -6.86 -7.61
C LYS A 140 12.62 -7.46 -8.62
N MET A 141 13.88 -7.05 -8.53
CA MET A 141 14.94 -7.54 -9.42
C MET A 141 15.53 -8.88 -8.95
N ALA A 142 14.70 -9.78 -8.42
CA ALA A 142 15.11 -11.13 -8.04
C ALA A 142 15.26 -12.00 -9.28
N ASP A 143 16.48 -12.15 -9.79
CA ASP A 143 16.78 -13.04 -10.90
C ASP A 143 16.91 -14.50 -10.46
N LYS A 144 16.68 -15.43 -11.39
CA LYS A 144 16.72 -16.87 -11.15
C LYS A 144 18.13 -17.40 -10.91
N GLU A 145 19.12 -16.73 -11.47
CA GLU A 145 20.55 -17.06 -11.36
C GLU A 145 21.18 -16.51 -10.08
N ASN A 146 20.47 -15.67 -9.32
CA ASN A 146 20.97 -14.97 -8.13
C ASN A 146 22.23 -14.12 -8.40
N GLU A 147 22.31 -13.48 -9.56
CA GLU A 147 23.42 -12.61 -9.95
C GLU A 147 23.24 -11.15 -9.50
N ILE A 148 21.99 -10.76 -9.19
CA ILE A 148 21.68 -9.41 -8.69
C ILE A 148 21.79 -9.42 -7.17
N HIS A 149 22.81 -8.71 -6.67
CA HIS A 149 23.08 -8.52 -5.25
C HIS A 149 22.92 -7.08 -4.84
N THR A 150 22.60 -6.86 -3.59
CA THR A 150 22.49 -5.53 -3.01
C THR A 150 23.32 -5.43 -1.72
N THR A 151 23.55 -4.20 -1.27
CA THR A 151 24.30 -3.95 -0.03
C THR A 151 23.40 -3.71 1.19
N THR A 152 22.08 -3.78 1.01
CA THR A 152 21.11 -3.44 2.05
C THR A 152 20.79 -4.61 2.98
N GLY A 153 21.11 -5.85 2.60
CA GLY A 153 20.80 -7.07 3.35
C GLY A 153 19.33 -7.50 3.27
N LEU A 154 18.53 -6.92 2.36
CA LEU A 154 17.09 -7.21 2.22
C LEU A 154 16.76 -8.21 1.10
N GLU A 155 17.74 -8.75 0.41
CA GLU A 155 17.56 -9.67 -0.72
C GLU A 155 16.72 -10.90 -0.36
N GLU A 156 17.02 -11.54 0.77
CA GLU A 156 16.27 -12.72 1.23
C GLU A 156 14.80 -12.36 1.50
N ASN A 157 14.55 -11.19 2.08
CA ASN A 157 13.19 -10.72 2.31
C ASN A 157 12.42 -10.57 1.00
N GLY A 158 13.04 -10.00 -0.04
CA GLY A 158 12.45 -9.87 -1.36
C GLY A 158 12.13 -11.24 -2.00
N ARG A 159 13.07 -12.20 -1.91
CA ARG A 159 12.86 -13.57 -2.40
C ARG A 159 11.75 -14.28 -1.63
N ASN A 160 11.63 -14.05 -0.33
CA ASN A 160 10.57 -14.64 0.49
C ASN A 160 9.19 -14.10 0.12
N LEU A 161 9.07 -12.82 -0.26
CA LEU A 161 7.82 -12.26 -0.78
C LEU A 161 7.39 -12.95 -2.09
N TYR A 162 8.32 -13.16 -3.02
CA TYR A 162 8.05 -13.91 -4.25
C TYR A 162 7.68 -15.37 -3.97
N ASN A 163 8.40 -16.05 -3.06
CA ASN A 163 8.16 -17.46 -2.72
C ASN A 163 6.78 -17.70 -2.12
N ARG A 164 6.17 -16.68 -1.53
CA ARG A 164 4.82 -16.74 -0.96
C ARG A 164 3.71 -16.83 -2.02
N MET A 165 4.00 -16.44 -3.25
CA MET A 165 3.05 -16.45 -4.35
C MET A 165 2.67 -17.86 -4.79
N THR A 166 1.41 -18.03 -5.23
CA THR A 166 0.96 -19.26 -5.89
C THR A 166 1.61 -19.42 -7.28
N PRO A 167 1.60 -20.62 -7.86
CA PRO A 167 2.13 -20.82 -9.21
C PRO A 167 1.53 -19.90 -10.27
N ALA A 168 0.22 -19.61 -10.18
CA ALA A 168 -0.45 -18.72 -11.11
C ALA A 168 -0.01 -17.26 -10.93
N GLN A 169 0.13 -16.80 -9.67
CA GLN A 169 0.65 -15.47 -9.36
C GLN A 169 2.10 -15.33 -9.83
N LYS A 170 2.95 -16.34 -9.60
CA LYS A 170 4.34 -16.35 -10.08
C LYS A 170 4.42 -16.30 -11.61
N ALA A 171 3.57 -17.03 -12.31
CA ALA A 171 3.57 -17.02 -13.77
C ALA A 171 3.25 -15.62 -14.34
N ALA A 172 2.28 -14.90 -13.76
CA ALA A 172 1.97 -13.53 -14.15
C ALA A 172 3.11 -12.57 -13.80
N TRP A 173 3.70 -12.74 -12.62
CA TRP A 173 4.82 -11.95 -12.12
C TRP A 173 6.06 -12.11 -13.00
N ASP A 174 6.47 -13.34 -13.29
CA ASP A 174 7.63 -13.66 -14.12
C ASP A 174 7.45 -13.13 -15.54
N LYS A 175 6.24 -13.26 -16.11
CA LYS A 175 5.94 -12.71 -17.44
C LYS A 175 6.24 -11.21 -17.50
N HIS A 176 5.95 -10.46 -16.43
CA HIS A 176 6.16 -9.02 -16.36
C HIS A 176 7.60 -8.66 -16.00
N TYR A 177 8.15 -9.22 -14.91
CA TYR A 177 9.45 -8.79 -14.38
C TYR A 177 10.65 -9.45 -15.06
N ASP A 178 10.58 -10.68 -15.60
CA ASP A 178 11.73 -11.34 -16.26
C ASP A 178 12.30 -10.49 -17.42
N PRO A 179 11.48 -9.87 -18.32
CA PRO A 179 12.01 -8.98 -19.35
C PRO A 179 12.70 -7.73 -18.79
N ILE A 180 12.15 -7.15 -17.71
CA ILE A 180 12.73 -5.97 -17.04
C ILE A 180 14.08 -6.33 -16.41
N ILE A 181 14.15 -7.46 -15.69
CA ILE A 181 15.37 -7.98 -15.08
C ILE A 181 16.44 -8.23 -16.13
N LYS A 182 16.08 -8.88 -17.24
CA LYS A 182 17.00 -9.14 -18.34
C LYS A 182 17.59 -7.84 -18.90
N LYS A 183 16.72 -6.88 -19.22
CA LYS A 183 17.14 -5.56 -19.73
C LYS A 183 18.03 -4.82 -18.73
N PHE A 184 17.71 -4.85 -17.45
CA PHE A 184 18.50 -4.25 -16.38
C PHE A 184 19.92 -4.83 -16.33
N LYS A 185 20.07 -6.16 -16.39
CA LYS A 185 21.37 -6.85 -16.41
C LYS A 185 22.22 -6.45 -17.64
N GLU A 186 21.59 -6.33 -18.81
CA GLU A 186 22.25 -5.93 -20.07
C GLU A 186 22.74 -4.48 -20.04
N GLN A 187 21.96 -3.57 -19.43
CA GLN A 187 22.26 -2.12 -19.41
C GLN A 187 23.44 -1.74 -18.51
N LYS A 188 23.76 -2.53 -17.49
CA LYS A 188 24.85 -2.27 -16.52
C LYS A 188 24.87 -0.83 -16.00
N LEU A 189 23.69 -0.32 -15.63
CA LEU A 189 23.50 1.07 -15.23
C LEU A 189 24.30 1.41 -13.97
N THR A 190 24.85 2.63 -13.94
CA THR A 190 25.60 3.16 -12.80
C THR A 190 25.30 4.65 -12.59
N GLY A 191 25.65 5.18 -11.42
CA GLY A 191 25.54 6.61 -11.14
C GLY A 191 24.14 7.17 -11.35
N LYS A 192 24.07 8.29 -12.06
CA LYS A 192 22.81 9.00 -12.34
C LYS A 192 21.79 8.14 -13.10
N ALA A 193 22.25 7.39 -14.11
CA ALA A 193 21.37 6.53 -14.90
C ALA A 193 20.73 5.42 -14.06
N LEU A 194 21.47 4.83 -13.12
CA LEU A 194 20.90 3.86 -12.18
C LEU A 194 19.90 4.52 -11.21
N ALA A 195 20.21 5.72 -10.72
CA ALA A 195 19.31 6.45 -9.82
C ALA A 195 17.96 6.75 -10.47
N GLU A 196 17.99 7.28 -11.70
CA GLU A 196 16.78 7.59 -12.46
C GLU A 196 16.00 6.32 -12.82
N TRP A 197 16.69 5.23 -13.18
CA TRP A 197 16.07 3.94 -13.44
C TRP A 197 15.36 3.40 -12.18
N LYS A 198 16.04 3.43 -11.01
CA LYS A 198 15.42 3.04 -9.73
C LYS A 198 14.15 3.85 -9.46
N TYR A 199 14.21 5.16 -9.67
CA TYR A 199 13.09 6.06 -9.49
C TYR A 199 11.91 5.70 -10.41
N GLN A 200 12.15 5.49 -11.71
CA GLN A 200 11.09 5.11 -12.65
C GLN A 200 10.45 3.78 -12.26
N GLN A 201 11.25 2.76 -11.93
CA GLN A 201 10.73 1.45 -11.50
C GLN A 201 9.91 1.56 -10.21
N TYR A 202 10.37 2.34 -9.24
CA TYR A 202 9.64 2.63 -8.01
C TYR A 202 8.30 3.30 -8.29
N MET A 203 8.29 4.32 -9.14
CA MET A 203 7.07 5.05 -9.48
C MET A 203 6.04 4.20 -10.22
N HIS A 204 6.46 3.35 -11.16
CA HIS A 204 5.57 2.43 -11.83
C HIS A 204 4.87 1.50 -10.84
N ASP A 205 5.63 0.85 -9.98
CA ASP A 205 5.06 -0.09 -9.00
C ASP A 205 4.19 0.62 -7.96
N TYR A 206 4.60 1.80 -7.49
CA TYR A 206 3.81 2.62 -6.56
C TYR A 206 2.45 2.99 -7.17
N MET A 207 2.43 3.49 -8.41
CA MET A 207 1.19 3.88 -9.08
C MET A 207 0.27 2.71 -9.40
N ARG A 208 0.81 1.55 -9.74
CA ARG A 208 0.05 0.30 -9.88
C ARG A 208 -0.64 -0.10 -8.58
N VAL A 209 0.08 0.03 -7.47
CA VAL A 209 -0.48 -0.25 -6.13
C VAL A 209 -1.57 0.76 -5.75
N ILE A 210 -1.37 2.05 -6.03
CA ILE A 210 -2.40 3.10 -5.84
C ILE A 210 -3.63 2.80 -6.69
N HIS A 211 -3.45 2.38 -7.95
CA HIS A 211 -4.56 1.98 -8.81
C HIS A 211 -5.42 0.87 -8.19
N SER A 212 -4.78 -0.10 -7.55
CA SER A 212 -5.51 -1.16 -6.85
C SER A 212 -6.33 -0.63 -5.67
N VAL A 213 -5.84 0.38 -4.95
CA VAL A 213 -6.58 1.04 -3.86
C VAL A 213 -7.77 1.79 -4.42
N ASP A 214 -7.58 2.61 -5.45
CA ASP A 214 -8.64 3.39 -6.11
C ASP A 214 -9.77 2.48 -6.60
N ARG A 215 -9.43 1.40 -7.33
CA ARG A 215 -10.40 0.39 -7.77
C ARG A 215 -11.19 -0.20 -6.59
N ASN A 216 -10.55 -0.49 -5.48
CA ASN A 216 -11.20 -1.08 -4.32
C ASN A 216 -12.03 -0.07 -3.51
N VAL A 217 -11.62 1.19 -3.43
CA VAL A 217 -12.46 2.27 -2.91
C VAL A 217 -13.71 2.44 -3.76
N GLY A 218 -13.57 2.42 -5.10
CA GLY A 218 -14.72 2.43 -6.03
C GLY A 218 -15.71 1.30 -5.75
N ARG A 219 -15.23 0.07 -5.52
CA ARG A 219 -16.10 -1.08 -5.17
C ARG A 219 -16.91 -0.83 -3.88
N VAL A 220 -16.31 -0.21 -2.88
CA VAL A 220 -17.03 0.13 -1.63
C VAL A 220 -18.07 1.21 -1.89
N LEU A 221 -17.72 2.27 -2.62
CA LEU A 221 -18.66 3.35 -2.96
C LEU A 221 -19.84 2.84 -3.78
N ASP A 222 -19.59 2.01 -4.78
CA ASP A 222 -20.61 1.35 -5.60
C ASP A 222 -21.57 0.50 -4.76
N TYR A 223 -21.04 -0.25 -3.80
CA TYR A 223 -21.86 -1.03 -2.88
C TYR A 223 -22.72 -0.13 -2.00
N MET A 224 -22.15 0.93 -1.43
CA MET A 224 -22.85 1.90 -0.60
C MET A 224 -23.99 2.59 -1.34
N GLU A 225 -23.77 2.94 -2.61
CA GLU A 225 -24.80 3.53 -3.48
C GLU A 225 -25.92 2.53 -3.75
N LYS A 226 -25.59 1.32 -4.26
CA LYS A 226 -26.55 0.27 -4.62
C LYS A 226 -27.39 -0.21 -3.42
N SER A 227 -26.82 -0.20 -2.23
CA SER A 227 -27.52 -0.59 -0.99
C SER A 227 -28.28 0.54 -0.33
N GLY A 228 -28.25 1.76 -0.87
CA GLY A 228 -28.88 2.96 -0.29
C GLY A 228 -28.20 3.49 0.98
N LEU A 229 -27.06 2.96 1.37
CA LEU A 229 -26.33 3.39 2.56
C LEU A 229 -25.65 4.75 2.36
N LEU A 230 -25.32 5.10 1.12
CA LEU A 230 -24.56 6.30 0.77
C LEU A 230 -25.27 7.58 1.24
N GLU A 231 -26.60 7.62 1.20
CA GLU A 231 -27.40 8.80 1.53
C GLU A 231 -27.39 9.16 3.03
N ASN A 232 -27.01 8.21 3.89
CA ASN A 232 -26.97 8.42 5.34
C ASN A 232 -25.64 7.97 5.97
N THR A 233 -24.53 8.05 5.20
CA THR A 233 -23.22 7.65 5.69
C THR A 233 -22.20 8.77 5.41
N ILE A 234 -21.47 9.17 6.43
CA ILE A 234 -20.28 10.01 6.30
C ILE A 234 -19.13 9.11 5.84
N ILE A 235 -18.50 9.46 4.74
CA ILE A 235 -17.32 8.75 4.22
C ILE A 235 -16.12 9.66 4.36
N VAL A 236 -15.06 9.16 4.99
CA VAL A 236 -13.78 9.84 5.12
C VAL A 236 -12.70 8.98 4.46
N TYR A 237 -12.02 9.54 3.47
CA TYR A 237 -10.82 8.95 2.89
C TYR A 237 -9.62 9.78 3.32
N THR A 238 -8.64 9.13 3.93
CA THR A 238 -7.41 9.76 4.38
C THR A 238 -6.27 8.74 4.48
N SER A 239 -5.08 9.22 4.82
CA SER A 239 -3.92 8.39 5.17
C SER A 239 -3.44 8.74 6.58
N ASP A 240 -2.71 7.83 7.21
CA ASP A 240 -2.03 8.05 8.49
C ASP A 240 -0.80 8.95 8.36
N GLN A 241 -0.28 9.12 7.13
CA GLN A 241 0.90 9.94 6.81
C GLN A 241 0.99 10.22 5.31
N GLY A 242 1.85 11.19 4.95
CA GLY A 242 2.29 11.43 3.58
C GLY A 242 3.37 10.44 3.15
N PHE A 243 4.04 10.73 2.01
CA PHE A 243 5.02 9.82 1.41
C PHE A 243 5.99 10.56 0.50
N TYR A 244 7.28 10.19 0.52
CA TYR A 244 8.27 10.70 -0.42
C TYR A 244 8.23 9.90 -1.72
N MET A 245 8.07 10.61 -2.83
CA MET A 245 8.02 10.04 -4.17
C MET A 245 9.18 10.56 -5.02
N GLY A 246 10.38 10.60 -4.41
CA GLY A 246 11.61 11.07 -5.04
C GLY A 246 12.07 12.46 -4.57
N GLU A 247 11.23 13.22 -3.86
CA GLU A 247 11.65 14.49 -3.27
C GLU A 247 12.82 14.25 -2.32
N HIS A 248 13.81 15.13 -2.36
CA HIS A 248 15.07 15.00 -1.63
C HIS A 248 15.85 13.70 -1.94
N GLY A 249 15.53 13.01 -3.04
CA GLY A 249 16.09 11.70 -3.38
C GLY A 249 15.58 10.56 -2.49
N TRP A 250 14.50 10.78 -1.77
CA TRP A 250 13.97 9.84 -0.78
C TRP A 250 12.76 9.04 -1.27
N PHE A 251 12.54 7.92 -0.59
CA PHE A 251 11.33 7.11 -0.63
C PHE A 251 10.84 6.83 0.80
N ASP A 252 9.62 6.28 0.95
CA ASP A 252 9.03 6.01 2.27
C ASP A 252 8.66 7.32 3.04
N LYS A 253 8.74 7.39 4.38
CA LYS A 253 8.02 8.37 5.20
C LYS A 253 8.66 8.61 6.58
N ARG A 254 9.96 8.56 6.70
CA ARG A 254 10.65 8.53 8.00
C ARG A 254 11.01 9.90 8.56
N PHE A 255 11.00 10.95 7.76
CA PHE A 255 11.46 12.27 8.14
C PHE A 255 10.34 13.31 8.01
N MET A 256 10.19 14.23 8.97
CA MET A 256 9.07 15.17 9.07
C MET A 256 9.23 16.41 8.16
N TYR A 257 9.33 16.21 6.84
CA TYR A 257 9.07 17.24 5.86
C TYR A 257 7.62 17.15 5.37
N GLU A 258 7.16 18.14 4.59
CA GLU A 258 5.77 18.22 4.13
C GLU A 258 5.32 16.96 3.39
N GLU A 259 6.18 16.34 2.60
CA GLU A 259 5.89 15.14 1.83
C GLU A 259 5.50 13.96 2.73
N SER A 260 6.11 13.84 3.90
CA SER A 260 5.80 12.80 4.89
C SER A 260 4.69 13.23 5.86
N PHE A 261 4.54 14.53 6.10
CA PHE A 261 3.63 15.06 7.12
C PHE A 261 2.24 15.35 6.56
N ARG A 262 2.16 15.80 5.31
CA ARG A 262 0.90 16.20 4.67
C ARG A 262 0.14 14.98 4.16
N THR A 263 -1.11 14.82 4.63
CA THR A 263 -2.00 13.74 4.20
C THR A 263 -3.20 14.30 3.43
N PRO A 264 -3.71 13.55 2.42
CA PRO A 264 -4.99 13.91 1.82
C PRO A 264 -6.13 13.66 2.82
N MET A 265 -7.18 14.47 2.74
CA MET A 265 -8.43 14.23 3.44
C MET A 265 -9.60 14.58 2.54
N LEU A 266 -10.38 13.57 2.16
CA LEU A 266 -11.61 13.72 1.39
C LEU A 266 -12.79 13.31 2.27
N VAL A 267 -13.81 14.14 2.34
CA VAL A 267 -14.99 13.88 3.15
C VAL A 267 -16.25 14.02 2.32
N ARG A 268 -17.06 12.97 2.29
CA ARG A 268 -18.44 13.03 1.82
C ARG A 268 -19.36 13.08 3.03
N PHE A 269 -20.14 14.13 3.11
CA PHE A 269 -21.10 14.33 4.20
C PHE A 269 -22.53 14.41 3.64
N PRO A 270 -23.47 13.53 4.07
CA PRO A 270 -24.84 13.55 3.60
C PRO A 270 -25.52 14.89 3.88
N GLY A 271 -26.09 15.52 2.85
CA GLY A 271 -26.73 16.84 2.98
C GLY A 271 -25.77 18.00 3.26
N GLY A 272 -24.46 17.75 3.12
CA GLY A 272 -23.44 18.65 3.58
C GLY A 272 -22.95 19.67 2.57
N VAL A 273 -21.87 20.33 2.94
CA VAL A 273 -21.26 21.48 2.24
C VAL A 273 -20.77 21.08 0.86
N LYS A 274 -21.14 21.83 -0.16
CA LYS A 274 -20.54 21.75 -1.49
C LYS A 274 -19.39 22.75 -1.54
N GLY A 275 -18.18 22.28 -1.72
CA GLY A 275 -16.99 23.11 -1.91
C GLY A 275 -15.73 22.53 -1.29
N ASP A 276 -14.59 23.05 -1.72
CA ASP A 276 -13.30 22.82 -1.08
C ASP A 276 -13.23 23.66 0.21
N ILE A 277 -12.78 23.05 1.30
CA ILE A 277 -12.53 23.73 2.58
C ILE A 277 -11.02 23.93 2.74
#